data_c26d13f084ae1a89eeaa9b0ad934d593
#
_entry.id   c26d13f084ae1a89eeaa9b0ad934d593
#
_cell.length_a   1.000
_cell.length_b   1.000
_cell.length_c   1.000
_cell.angle_alpha   90.00
_cell.angle_beta   90.00
_cell.angle_gamma   90.00
#
_symmetry.space_group_name_H-M   'P 1'
#
loop_
_entity.id
_entity.type
_entity.pdbx_description
1 polymer ?
#
loop_
_entity_poly.entity_id
_entity_poly.type
_entity_poly.pdbx_seq_one_letter_code
_entity_poly.pdbx_strand_id
1 'polypeptide(L)'
;TMRGGKADTSAASAVATATPDRFETFTLDNGVRVVLQHDATIPKAGVGVFLAGGLAYEAPDKRGTTGLLGTMFARDNVHRTKEEVAHLVDSIGATFADHGSQVSCGLWGEALSSDFEKISELIADGILGPKILPETFALERAAIITACREAEDDIVEKARLQLQRQYFGAHPLAVDACGTPETLAKIQPSDLSALHQSLVVADNIVIGISGAFDRPTVMEFVNRRFGSLPKLSLSRLGLPKHVPSKASKVLERAQGEQAVVAIAFPHCGFGPDEVVAANVTEELLSGMASGLFRRVREEKGMAYFVGATRVEVVDQGMFYLYAGTAPASAQEVAKE
;
A
#
# COMPACT_ATOMS: atom_id res chain seq x y z
N THR A 1 49.90 -16.72 39.28
CA THR A 1 48.58 -16.88 39.86
C THR A 1 47.69 -15.74 39.35
N MET A 2 47.03 -15.95 38.22
CA MET A 2 45.99 -15.06 37.72
C MET A 2 44.63 -15.70 38.04
N ARG A 3 43.83 -15.02 38.83
CA ARG A 3 42.44 -15.41 39.10
C ARG A 3 41.56 -15.03 37.95
N GLY A 4 40.90 -16.00 37.32
CA GLY A 4 39.88 -15.79 36.34
C GLY A 4 38.61 -15.23 36.97
N GLY A 5 38.20 -14.03 36.57
CA GLY A 5 36.87 -13.48 36.85
C GLY A 5 35.85 -14.14 35.96
N LYS A 6 34.88 -14.82 36.54
CA LYS A 6 33.67 -15.27 35.84
C LYS A 6 32.85 -14.04 35.52
N ALA A 7 32.59 -13.83 34.25
CA ALA A 7 31.60 -12.86 33.81
C ALA A 7 30.21 -13.37 34.20
N ASP A 8 29.50 -12.54 34.94
CA ASP A 8 28.11 -12.78 35.37
C ASP A 8 27.19 -12.50 34.17
N THR A 9 26.64 -13.54 33.55
CA THR A 9 25.73 -13.50 32.43
C THR A 9 24.26 -13.53 32.88
N SER A 10 23.89 -12.80 33.92
CA SER A 10 22.51 -12.70 34.37
C SER A 10 21.91 -11.31 34.11
N ALA A 11 21.92 -10.88 32.86
CA ALA A 11 21.02 -9.87 32.35
C ALA A 11 20.10 -10.51 31.30
N ALA A 12 19.29 -11.48 31.75
CA ALA A 12 18.12 -11.85 30.99
C ALA A 12 17.20 -10.65 30.98
N SER A 13 17.27 -9.90 29.90
CA SER A 13 16.33 -8.85 29.56
C SER A 13 14.91 -9.37 29.76
N ALA A 14 14.16 -8.72 30.64
CA ALA A 14 12.73 -8.92 30.75
C ALA A 14 12.14 -8.66 29.36
N VAL A 15 11.72 -9.73 28.67
CA VAL A 15 10.85 -9.65 27.51
C VAL A 15 9.65 -8.87 28.01
N ALA A 16 9.48 -7.65 27.51
CA ALA A 16 8.30 -6.87 27.79
C ALA A 16 7.08 -7.73 27.44
N THR A 17 6.35 -8.15 28.45
CA THR A 17 5.07 -8.83 28.28
C THR A 17 4.22 -7.93 27.39
N ALA A 18 3.80 -8.45 26.25
CA ALA A 18 2.90 -7.77 25.35
C ALA A 18 1.74 -7.17 26.15
N THR A 19 1.62 -5.86 26.14
CA THR A 19 0.50 -5.17 26.75
C THR A 19 -0.76 -5.63 26.01
N PRO A 20 -1.83 -6.03 26.71
CA PRO A 20 -3.04 -6.50 26.06
C PRO A 20 -3.61 -5.39 25.16
N ASP A 21 -4.18 -5.82 24.07
CA ASP A 21 -4.80 -5.08 22.97
C ASP A 21 -4.93 -3.57 23.16
N ARG A 22 -4.00 -2.83 22.57
CA ARG A 22 -4.08 -1.36 22.47
C ARG A 22 -5.18 -0.91 21.51
N PHE A 23 -5.87 -1.86 20.86
CA PHE A 23 -6.88 -1.59 19.86
C PHE A 23 -8.27 -1.85 20.40
N GLU A 24 -9.15 -0.86 20.27
CA GLU A 24 -10.59 -1.03 20.45
C GLU A 24 -11.22 -1.18 19.05
N THR A 25 -12.03 -2.21 18.85
CA THR A 25 -12.77 -2.42 17.60
C THR A 25 -14.25 -2.46 17.87
N PHE A 26 -15.04 -1.80 17.03
CA PHE A 26 -16.49 -1.89 17.06
C PHE A 26 -17.10 -1.72 15.67
N THR A 27 -18.35 -2.07 15.53
CA THR A 27 -19.11 -1.95 14.28
C THR A 27 -20.36 -1.14 14.56
N LEU A 28 -20.65 -0.13 13.70
CA LEU A 28 -21.88 0.61 13.74
C LEU A 28 -23.07 -0.28 13.32
N ASP A 29 -24.28 0.12 13.67
CA ASP A 29 -25.51 -0.63 13.34
C ASP A 29 -25.69 -0.87 11.84
N ASN A 30 -25.15 0.02 11.01
CA ASN A 30 -25.20 -0.11 9.55
C ASN A 30 -24.08 -0.99 8.95
N GLY A 31 -23.07 -1.39 9.74
CA GLY A 31 -21.98 -2.26 9.31
C GLY A 31 -20.61 -1.60 9.14
N VAL A 32 -20.49 -0.27 9.27
CA VAL A 32 -19.20 0.42 9.26
C VAL A 32 -18.34 -0.07 10.43
N ARG A 33 -17.12 -0.47 10.13
CA ARG A 33 -16.15 -0.97 11.13
C ARG A 33 -15.20 0.14 11.54
N VAL A 34 -14.92 0.21 12.84
CA VAL A 34 -14.03 1.23 13.43
C VAL A 34 -12.97 0.56 14.27
N VAL A 35 -11.74 1.00 14.12
CA VAL A 35 -10.58 0.58 14.90
C VAL A 35 -9.97 1.81 15.55
N LEU A 36 -9.87 1.82 16.86
CA LEU A 36 -9.29 2.90 17.64
C LEU A 36 -8.02 2.44 18.33
N GLN A 37 -6.99 3.29 18.31
CA GLN A 37 -5.78 3.13 19.11
C GLN A 37 -5.48 4.46 19.80
N HIS A 38 -5.82 4.58 21.08
CA HIS A 38 -5.50 5.77 21.84
C HIS A 38 -4.04 5.76 22.30
N ASP A 39 -3.29 6.80 21.91
CA ASP A 39 -1.92 7.06 22.37
C ASP A 39 -1.71 8.57 22.49
N ALA A 40 -1.66 9.05 23.75
CA ALA A 40 -1.46 10.47 24.06
C ALA A 40 0.02 10.84 24.31
N THR A 41 0.97 9.96 23.90
CA THR A 41 2.41 10.21 24.09
C THR A 41 2.87 11.47 23.35
N ILE A 42 2.29 11.71 22.17
CA ILE A 42 2.52 12.93 21.38
C ILE A 42 1.17 13.56 21.02
N PRO A 43 1.08 14.91 20.91
CA PRO A 43 -0.18 15.61 20.64
C PRO A 43 -0.56 15.56 19.14
N LYS A 44 -0.62 14.35 18.57
CA LYS A 44 -1.01 14.09 17.20
C LYS A 44 -2.11 13.04 17.15
N ALA A 45 -2.97 13.13 16.14
CA ALA A 45 -3.97 12.12 15.86
C ALA A 45 -4.11 11.93 14.35
N GLY A 46 -4.23 10.69 13.95
CA GLY A 46 -4.44 10.28 12.57
C GLY A 46 -5.79 9.60 12.38
N VAL A 47 -6.36 9.77 11.21
CA VAL A 47 -7.59 9.12 10.75
C VAL A 47 -7.40 8.59 9.34
N GLY A 48 -7.91 7.38 9.07
CA GLY A 48 -7.94 6.80 7.74
C GLY A 48 -9.28 6.13 7.49
N VAL A 49 -9.79 6.27 6.27
CA VAL A 49 -11.00 5.60 5.79
C VAL A 49 -10.62 4.76 4.58
N PHE A 50 -10.80 3.46 4.69
CA PHE A 50 -10.38 2.49 3.69
C PHE A 50 -11.56 1.63 3.23
N LEU A 51 -11.52 1.27 1.95
CA LEU A 51 -12.52 0.44 1.27
C LEU A 51 -11.81 -0.71 0.56
N ALA A 52 -12.38 -1.89 0.58
CA ALA A 52 -11.98 -2.92 -0.37
C ALA A 52 -12.33 -2.46 -1.79
N GLY A 53 -11.43 -2.73 -2.73
CA GLY A 53 -11.54 -2.29 -4.12
C GLY A 53 -10.49 -3.02 -4.97
N GLY A 54 -9.95 -2.34 -5.98
CA GLY A 54 -8.85 -2.85 -6.79
C GLY A 54 -9.26 -3.85 -7.84
N LEU A 55 -8.31 -4.70 -8.21
CA LEU A 55 -8.34 -5.56 -9.40
C LEU A 55 -9.57 -6.48 -9.51
N ALA A 56 -10.15 -6.90 -8.37
CA ALA A 56 -11.34 -7.74 -8.37
C ALA A 56 -12.62 -6.98 -8.80
N TYR A 57 -12.63 -5.68 -8.65
CA TYR A 57 -13.78 -4.81 -8.92
C TYR A 57 -13.64 -4.00 -10.21
N GLU A 58 -12.55 -4.16 -10.92
CA GLU A 58 -12.24 -3.44 -12.15
C GLU A 58 -12.44 -4.28 -13.40
N ALA A 59 -12.96 -3.67 -14.46
CA ALA A 59 -12.96 -4.30 -15.77
C ALA A 59 -11.51 -4.53 -16.27
N PRO A 60 -11.20 -5.68 -16.89
CA PRO A 60 -9.83 -5.98 -17.31
C PRO A 60 -9.19 -4.94 -18.24
N ASP A 61 -10.00 -4.27 -19.06
CA ASP A 61 -9.54 -3.25 -20.01
C ASP A 61 -9.52 -1.83 -19.43
N LYS A 62 -9.91 -1.67 -18.14
CA LYS A 62 -9.92 -0.43 -17.37
C LYS A 62 -9.17 -0.57 -16.03
N ARG A 63 -8.12 -1.39 -16.00
CA ARG A 63 -7.24 -1.51 -14.84
C ARG A 63 -6.66 -0.16 -14.46
N GLY A 64 -6.60 0.13 -13.14
CA GLY A 64 -6.19 1.43 -12.59
C GLY A 64 -7.36 2.35 -12.22
N THR A 65 -8.62 1.93 -12.44
CA THR A 65 -9.80 2.73 -12.06
C THR A 65 -9.84 3.00 -10.56
N THR A 66 -9.50 2.01 -9.71
CA THR A 66 -9.48 2.15 -8.25
C THR A 66 -8.38 3.12 -7.79
N GLY A 67 -7.19 3.01 -8.35
CA GLY A 67 -6.09 3.93 -8.05
C GLY A 67 -6.46 5.38 -8.40
N LEU A 68 -6.98 5.60 -9.61
CA LEU A 68 -7.42 6.93 -10.04
C LEU A 68 -8.60 7.45 -9.20
N LEU A 69 -9.55 6.59 -8.77
CA LEU A 69 -10.60 6.96 -7.83
C LEU A 69 -10.02 7.38 -6.48
N GLY A 70 -9.05 6.60 -5.95
CA GLY A 70 -8.32 6.96 -4.73
C GLY A 70 -7.71 8.35 -4.82
N THR A 71 -7.02 8.66 -5.90
CA THR A 71 -6.47 9.99 -6.14
C THR A 71 -7.55 11.08 -6.15
N MET A 72 -8.71 10.81 -6.76
CA MET A 72 -9.82 11.78 -6.78
C MET A 72 -10.41 12.05 -5.39
N PHE A 73 -10.33 11.11 -4.43
CA PHE A 73 -10.75 11.35 -3.05
C PHE A 73 -9.99 12.50 -2.37
N ALA A 74 -8.73 12.71 -2.75
CA ALA A 74 -7.87 13.77 -2.22
C ALA A 74 -8.00 15.11 -2.98
N ARG A 75 -8.94 15.23 -3.90
CA ARG A 75 -9.13 16.42 -4.75
C ARG A 75 -10.42 17.14 -4.42
N ASP A 76 -11.17 17.50 -5.45
CA ASP A 76 -12.43 18.22 -5.31
C ASP A 76 -13.52 17.38 -4.61
N ASN A 77 -14.24 17.99 -3.69
CA ASN A 77 -15.37 17.36 -3.00
C ASN A 77 -16.57 18.30 -2.94
N VAL A 78 -17.67 17.86 -2.33
CA VAL A 78 -18.93 18.62 -2.28
C VAL A 78 -18.80 19.96 -1.55
N HIS A 79 -17.78 20.14 -0.71
CA HIS A 79 -17.59 21.34 0.11
C HIS A 79 -16.39 22.19 -0.30
N ARG A 80 -15.40 21.62 -1.01
CA ARG A 80 -14.11 22.28 -1.30
C ARG A 80 -13.60 21.94 -2.68
N THR A 81 -12.94 22.89 -3.32
CA THR A 81 -12.08 22.66 -4.48
C THR A 81 -10.75 22.02 -4.05
N LYS A 82 -10.01 21.45 -4.97
CA LYS A 82 -8.68 20.88 -4.71
C LYS A 82 -7.70 21.91 -4.15
N GLU A 83 -7.80 23.17 -4.57
CA GLU A 83 -6.98 24.27 -4.05
C GLU A 83 -7.34 24.59 -2.59
N GLU A 84 -8.62 24.58 -2.23
CA GLU A 84 -9.10 24.77 -0.86
C GLU A 84 -8.73 23.58 0.04
N VAL A 85 -8.75 22.34 -0.51
CA VAL A 85 -8.24 21.15 0.17
C VAL A 85 -6.76 21.31 0.49
N ALA A 86 -5.93 21.64 -0.51
CA ALA A 86 -4.50 21.83 -0.32
C ALA A 86 -4.21 22.96 0.69
N HIS A 87 -4.88 24.11 0.57
CA HIS A 87 -4.73 25.24 1.49
C HIS A 87 -5.10 24.85 2.93
N LEU A 88 -6.16 24.08 3.14
CA LEU A 88 -6.54 23.62 4.48
C LEU A 88 -5.46 22.70 5.07
N VAL A 89 -4.99 21.71 4.30
CA VAL A 89 -3.93 20.78 4.73
C VAL A 89 -2.67 21.54 5.12
N ASP A 90 -2.22 22.47 4.29
CA ASP A 90 -1.04 23.30 4.55
C ASP A 90 -1.23 24.18 5.78
N SER A 91 -2.41 24.79 5.94
CA SER A 91 -2.70 25.73 7.05
C SER A 91 -2.65 25.08 8.44
N ILE A 92 -2.95 23.76 8.52
CA ILE A 92 -2.90 23.01 9.78
C ILE A 92 -1.65 22.13 9.88
N GLY A 93 -0.75 22.16 8.88
CA GLY A 93 0.47 21.35 8.84
C GLY A 93 0.18 19.85 8.88
N ALA A 94 -0.91 19.42 8.25
CA ALA A 94 -1.31 18.02 8.23
C ALA A 94 -0.56 17.21 7.16
N THR A 95 -0.39 15.93 7.44
CA THR A 95 -0.16 14.93 6.37
C THR A 95 -1.53 14.52 5.81
N PHE A 96 -1.65 14.44 4.51
CA PHE A 96 -2.90 14.05 3.84
C PHE A 96 -2.56 13.32 2.55
N ALA A 97 -3.01 12.07 2.42
CA ALA A 97 -2.66 11.24 1.27
C ALA A 97 -3.78 10.28 0.90
N ASP A 98 -3.89 10.04 -0.39
CA ASP A 98 -4.68 8.97 -0.95
C ASP A 98 -3.97 7.62 -0.83
N HIS A 99 -4.76 6.56 -0.91
CA HIS A 99 -4.31 5.18 -0.95
C HIS A 99 -5.00 4.46 -2.11
N GLY A 100 -4.21 3.79 -2.91
CA GLY A 100 -4.69 2.89 -3.96
C GLY A 100 -3.77 1.67 -4.07
N SER A 101 -4.35 0.48 -4.05
CA SER A 101 -3.63 -0.79 -4.17
C SER A 101 -4.40 -1.80 -5.03
N GLN A 102 -3.84 -2.99 -5.20
CA GLN A 102 -4.50 -4.08 -5.91
C GLN A 102 -5.83 -4.53 -5.28
N VAL A 103 -6.07 -4.21 -4.01
CA VAL A 103 -7.22 -4.74 -3.24
C VAL A 103 -7.98 -3.70 -2.43
N SER A 104 -7.49 -2.47 -2.36
CA SER A 104 -8.11 -1.41 -1.55
C SER A 104 -7.85 -0.01 -2.09
N CYS A 105 -8.72 0.92 -1.69
CA CYS A 105 -8.48 2.35 -1.85
C CYS A 105 -8.97 3.10 -0.60
N GLY A 106 -8.57 4.34 -0.46
CA GLY A 106 -8.97 5.14 0.68
C GLY A 106 -8.26 6.48 0.76
N LEU A 107 -8.42 7.10 1.90
CA LEU A 107 -7.84 8.40 2.22
C LEU A 107 -7.43 8.40 3.69
N TRP A 108 -6.29 8.96 4.00
CA TRP A 108 -5.80 9.08 5.36
C TRP A 108 -5.09 10.41 5.60
N GLY A 109 -5.01 10.80 6.85
CA GLY A 109 -4.25 11.98 7.23
C GLY A 109 -3.95 12.01 8.72
N GLU A 110 -2.98 12.83 9.08
CA GLU A 110 -2.51 13.06 10.44
C GLU A 110 -2.32 14.56 10.66
N ALA A 111 -2.77 15.04 11.80
CA ALA A 111 -2.59 16.43 12.22
C ALA A 111 -2.29 16.53 13.73
N LEU A 112 -2.04 17.72 14.22
CA LEU A 112 -2.08 17.98 15.67
C LEU A 112 -3.48 17.63 16.19
N SER A 113 -3.55 17.13 17.44
CA SER A 113 -4.83 16.76 18.08
C SER A 113 -5.84 17.91 18.13
N SER A 114 -5.37 19.17 18.19
CA SER A 114 -6.20 20.37 18.09
C SER A 114 -6.92 20.52 16.74
N ASP A 115 -6.39 19.93 15.67
CA ASP A 115 -6.90 20.02 14.30
C ASP A 115 -7.50 18.68 13.81
N PHE A 116 -7.64 17.71 14.73
CA PHE A 116 -8.17 16.38 14.40
C PHE A 116 -9.56 16.45 13.75
N GLU A 117 -10.45 17.32 14.21
CA GLU A 117 -11.77 17.46 13.60
C GLU A 117 -11.68 17.95 12.15
N LYS A 118 -10.80 18.93 11.86
CA LYS A 118 -10.63 19.48 10.51
C LYS A 118 -10.16 18.41 9.53
N ILE A 119 -9.14 17.62 9.90
CA ILE A 119 -8.61 16.57 9.02
C ILE A 119 -9.61 15.42 8.87
N SER A 120 -10.34 15.06 9.94
CA SER A 120 -11.36 14.01 9.90
C SER A 120 -12.54 14.37 9.00
N GLU A 121 -13.03 15.62 9.09
CA GLU A 121 -14.06 16.13 8.19
C GLU A 121 -13.61 16.15 6.73
N LEU A 122 -12.38 16.57 6.48
CA LEU A 122 -11.81 16.60 5.14
C LEU A 122 -11.77 15.19 4.50
N ILE A 123 -11.34 14.20 5.27
CA ILE A 123 -11.30 12.79 4.83
C ILE A 123 -12.71 12.27 4.56
N ALA A 124 -13.66 12.55 5.46
CA ALA A 124 -15.05 12.15 5.25
C ALA A 124 -15.65 12.80 4.00
N ASP A 125 -15.39 14.09 3.76
CA ASP A 125 -15.84 14.81 2.56
C ASP A 125 -15.26 14.19 1.28
N GLY A 126 -13.96 13.84 1.27
CA GLY A 126 -13.31 13.21 0.13
C GLY A 126 -13.86 11.82 -0.20
N ILE A 127 -14.12 10.99 0.81
CA ILE A 127 -14.65 9.63 0.62
C ILE A 127 -16.14 9.63 0.26
N LEU A 128 -16.94 10.43 0.96
CA LEU A 128 -18.41 10.37 0.83
C LEU A 128 -18.95 11.21 -0.32
N GLY A 129 -18.24 12.25 -0.70
CA GLY A 129 -18.70 13.21 -1.70
C GLY A 129 -17.61 13.74 -2.64
N PRO A 130 -16.78 12.87 -3.27
CA PRO A 130 -15.79 13.34 -4.24
C PRO A 130 -16.50 13.94 -5.47
N LYS A 131 -15.99 15.03 -5.99
CA LYS A 131 -16.39 15.58 -7.30
C LYS A 131 -15.39 15.16 -8.36
N ILE A 132 -15.85 14.37 -9.31
CA ILE A 132 -15.04 13.93 -10.44
C ILE A 132 -15.17 14.96 -11.56
N LEU A 133 -14.52 16.12 -11.37
CA LEU A 133 -14.52 17.18 -12.37
C LEU A 133 -13.71 16.75 -13.59
N PRO A 134 -14.21 16.98 -14.84
CA PRO A 134 -13.54 16.54 -16.06
C PRO A 134 -12.10 17.05 -16.19
N GLU A 135 -11.83 18.27 -15.78
CA GLU A 135 -10.50 18.89 -15.82
C GLU A 135 -9.54 18.27 -14.81
N THR A 136 -9.96 18.08 -13.54
CA THR A 136 -9.15 17.41 -12.51
C THR A 136 -8.91 15.96 -12.89
N PHE A 137 -9.94 15.24 -13.34
CA PHE A 137 -9.82 13.87 -13.84
C PHE A 137 -8.80 13.76 -14.99
N ALA A 138 -8.86 14.67 -15.99
CA ALA A 138 -7.95 14.62 -17.12
C ALA A 138 -6.49 14.86 -16.70
N LEU A 139 -6.27 15.78 -15.75
CA LEU A 139 -4.96 16.10 -15.19
C LEU A 139 -4.37 14.90 -14.43
N GLU A 140 -5.14 14.35 -13.49
CA GLU A 140 -4.66 13.23 -12.64
C GLU A 140 -4.43 11.95 -13.48
N ARG A 141 -5.32 11.65 -14.42
CA ARG A 141 -5.11 10.54 -15.35
C ARG A 141 -3.84 10.71 -16.19
N ALA A 142 -3.57 11.92 -16.68
CA ALA A 142 -2.36 12.20 -17.44
C ALA A 142 -1.09 12.06 -16.57
N ALA A 143 -1.15 12.50 -15.31
CA ALA A 143 -0.07 12.35 -14.36
C ALA A 143 0.25 10.86 -14.09
N ILE A 144 -0.77 10.03 -13.86
CA ILE A 144 -0.57 8.59 -13.64
C ILE A 144 -0.01 7.92 -14.91
N ILE A 145 -0.49 8.27 -16.11
CA ILE A 145 0.06 7.76 -17.37
C ILE A 145 1.54 8.12 -17.51
N THR A 146 1.93 9.33 -17.13
CA THR A 146 3.33 9.77 -17.14
C THR A 146 4.17 8.94 -16.16
N ALA A 147 3.68 8.77 -14.92
CA ALA A 147 4.37 7.94 -13.92
C ALA A 147 4.52 6.47 -14.38
N CYS A 148 3.51 5.90 -15.06
CA CYS A 148 3.64 4.56 -15.64
C CYS A 148 4.76 4.48 -16.70
N ARG A 149 4.93 5.51 -17.52
CA ARG A 149 6.01 5.57 -18.53
C ARG A 149 7.38 5.74 -17.88
N GLU A 150 7.48 6.61 -16.88
CA GLU A 150 8.71 6.79 -16.11
C GLU A 150 9.14 5.49 -15.42
N ALA A 151 8.18 4.72 -14.89
CA ALA A 151 8.46 3.40 -14.31
C ALA A 151 8.95 2.37 -15.36
N GLU A 152 8.54 2.50 -16.62
CA GLU A 152 9.06 1.66 -17.73
C GLU A 152 10.47 2.09 -18.20
N ASP A 153 10.87 3.33 -17.95
CA ASP A 153 12.22 3.84 -18.24
C ASP A 153 13.21 3.53 -17.09
N ASP A 154 12.72 3.34 -15.86
CA ASP A 154 13.54 2.88 -14.73
C ASP A 154 13.85 1.38 -14.86
N ILE A 155 15.14 1.02 -14.89
CA ILE A 155 15.58 -0.36 -15.13
C ILE A 155 15.13 -1.32 -14.02
N VAL A 156 15.03 -0.85 -12.77
CA VAL A 156 14.63 -1.67 -11.61
C VAL A 156 13.12 -1.89 -11.64
N GLU A 157 12.34 -0.83 -11.83
CA GLU A 157 10.89 -0.89 -11.93
C GLU A 157 10.44 -1.70 -13.16
N LYS A 158 11.11 -1.51 -14.28
CA LYS A 158 10.88 -2.32 -15.48
C LYS A 158 11.11 -3.80 -15.21
N ALA A 159 12.21 -4.16 -14.55
CA ALA A 159 12.49 -5.54 -14.19
C ALA A 159 11.44 -6.12 -13.22
N ARG A 160 10.98 -5.32 -12.23
CA ARG A 160 9.89 -5.69 -11.32
C ARG A 160 8.59 -5.95 -12.08
N LEU A 161 8.17 -5.04 -12.94
CA LEU A 161 6.93 -5.17 -13.72
C LEU A 161 6.98 -6.40 -14.64
N GLN A 162 8.11 -6.66 -15.27
CA GLN A 162 8.29 -7.83 -16.13
C GLN A 162 8.28 -9.13 -15.33
N LEU A 163 8.96 -9.15 -14.17
CA LEU A 163 8.92 -10.29 -13.26
C LEU A 163 7.49 -10.60 -12.81
N GLN A 164 6.73 -9.57 -12.44
CA GLN A 164 5.34 -9.66 -12.02
C GLN A 164 4.45 -10.21 -13.15
N ARG A 165 4.57 -9.65 -14.36
CA ARG A 165 3.87 -10.14 -15.56
C ARG A 165 4.17 -11.61 -15.84
N GLN A 166 5.43 -12.01 -15.74
CA GLN A 166 5.85 -13.39 -15.97
C GLN A 166 5.37 -14.34 -14.87
N TYR A 167 5.50 -13.95 -13.62
CA TYR A 167 5.13 -14.77 -12.48
C TYR A 167 3.63 -15.03 -12.46
N PHE A 168 2.82 -13.99 -12.63
CA PHE A 168 1.37 -14.07 -12.56
C PHE A 168 0.69 -14.45 -13.90
N GLY A 169 1.33 -14.25 -15.04
CA GLY A 169 0.81 -14.61 -16.36
C GLY A 169 -0.53 -13.94 -16.69
N ALA A 170 -1.58 -14.73 -16.88
CA ALA A 170 -2.93 -14.22 -17.16
C ALA A 170 -3.72 -13.79 -15.91
N HIS A 171 -3.15 -13.95 -14.72
CA HIS A 171 -3.79 -13.56 -13.48
C HIS A 171 -3.89 -12.03 -13.37
N PRO A 172 -4.95 -11.46 -12.76
CA PRO A 172 -5.08 -10.00 -12.60
C PRO A 172 -3.87 -9.31 -11.96
N LEU A 173 -3.19 -9.97 -11.02
CA LEU A 173 -1.98 -9.47 -10.38
C LEU A 173 -0.76 -9.31 -11.32
N ALA A 174 -0.86 -9.75 -12.57
CA ALA A 174 0.19 -9.48 -13.57
C ALA A 174 0.30 -7.99 -13.95
N VAL A 175 -0.73 -7.20 -13.62
CA VAL A 175 -0.77 -5.75 -13.87
C VAL A 175 -0.58 -5.00 -12.57
N ASP A 176 0.14 -3.89 -12.61
CA ASP A 176 0.30 -3.01 -11.45
C ASP A 176 -1.04 -2.38 -11.04
N ALA A 177 -1.16 -1.98 -9.76
CA ALA A 177 -2.36 -1.35 -9.22
C ALA A 177 -2.75 -0.06 -9.96
N CYS A 178 -1.76 0.68 -10.47
CA CYS A 178 -2.01 1.90 -11.25
C CYS A 178 -2.53 1.63 -12.67
N GLY A 179 -2.56 0.38 -13.14
CA GLY A 179 -2.93 0.04 -14.51
C GLY A 179 -1.78 0.20 -15.50
N THR A 180 -2.12 0.42 -16.76
CA THR A 180 -1.18 0.74 -17.85
C THR A 180 -1.63 1.99 -18.60
N PRO A 181 -0.75 2.65 -19.38
CA PRO A 181 -1.17 3.77 -20.23
C PRO A 181 -2.39 3.46 -21.11
N GLU A 182 -2.49 2.24 -21.64
CA GLU A 182 -3.58 1.79 -22.52
C GLU A 182 -4.89 1.59 -21.77
N THR A 183 -4.85 1.04 -20.54
CA THR A 183 -6.05 0.85 -19.72
C THR A 183 -6.55 2.17 -19.16
N LEU A 184 -5.63 3.01 -18.66
CA LEU A 184 -5.93 4.35 -18.14
C LEU A 184 -6.57 5.27 -19.21
N ALA A 185 -6.11 5.18 -20.46
CA ALA A 185 -6.66 5.97 -21.57
C ALA A 185 -8.14 5.66 -21.85
N LYS A 186 -8.63 4.48 -21.49
CA LYS A 186 -10.03 4.05 -21.68
C LYS A 186 -10.95 4.46 -20.54
N ILE A 187 -10.41 4.78 -19.37
CA ILE A 187 -11.20 5.15 -18.20
C ILE A 187 -11.89 6.50 -18.45
N GLN A 188 -13.17 6.59 -18.07
CA GLN A 188 -13.99 7.79 -18.14
C GLN A 188 -14.43 8.23 -16.74
N PRO A 189 -14.81 9.50 -16.53
CA PRO A 189 -15.35 9.97 -15.25
C PRO A 189 -16.54 9.14 -14.74
N SER A 190 -17.38 8.65 -15.65
CA SER A 190 -18.52 7.78 -15.32
C SER A 190 -18.09 6.43 -14.72
N ASP A 191 -16.93 5.90 -15.09
CA ASP A 191 -16.41 4.66 -14.54
C ASP A 191 -16.04 4.84 -13.07
N LEU A 192 -15.39 5.98 -12.73
CA LEU A 192 -15.06 6.32 -11.35
C LEU A 192 -16.34 6.54 -10.53
N SER A 193 -17.34 7.24 -11.08
CA SER A 193 -18.60 7.46 -10.38
C SER A 193 -19.34 6.15 -10.11
N ALA A 194 -19.37 5.24 -11.07
CA ALA A 194 -19.99 3.92 -10.90
C ALA A 194 -19.25 3.07 -9.86
N LEU A 195 -17.91 3.06 -9.92
CA LEU A 195 -17.08 2.35 -8.95
C LEU A 195 -17.26 2.93 -7.53
N HIS A 196 -17.22 4.25 -7.38
CA HIS A 196 -17.48 4.94 -6.12
C HIS A 196 -18.82 4.51 -5.50
N GLN A 197 -19.91 4.57 -6.27
CA GLN A 197 -21.24 4.16 -5.81
C GLN A 197 -21.28 2.69 -5.37
N SER A 198 -20.52 1.82 -6.00
CA SER A 198 -20.48 0.40 -5.66
C SER A 198 -19.63 0.11 -4.43
N LEU A 199 -18.54 0.87 -4.21
CA LEU A 199 -17.59 0.62 -3.13
C LEU A 199 -17.95 1.36 -1.83
N VAL A 200 -18.54 2.55 -1.91
CA VAL A 200 -18.89 3.36 -0.73
C VAL A 200 -20.22 2.89 -0.14
N VAL A 201 -20.17 1.73 0.45
CA VAL A 201 -21.29 1.10 1.19
C VAL A 201 -20.83 0.79 2.61
N ALA A 202 -21.77 0.80 3.57
CA ALA A 202 -21.44 0.77 4.99
C ALA A 202 -20.55 -0.44 5.40
N ASP A 203 -20.85 -1.65 4.94
CA ASP A 203 -20.09 -2.85 5.32
C ASP A 203 -18.70 -2.94 4.66
N ASN A 204 -18.43 -2.09 3.67
CA ASN A 204 -17.12 -1.99 3.01
C ASN A 204 -16.21 -0.95 3.64
N ILE A 205 -16.70 -0.09 4.52
CA ILE A 205 -15.93 0.97 5.14
C ILE A 205 -15.24 0.47 6.41
N VAL A 206 -13.94 0.72 6.49
CA VAL A 206 -13.14 0.58 7.70
C VAL A 206 -12.54 1.93 8.03
N ILE A 207 -12.77 2.41 9.25
CA ILE A 207 -12.21 3.64 9.78
C ILE A 207 -11.17 3.29 10.83
N GLY A 208 -9.92 3.72 10.62
CA GLY A 208 -8.85 3.61 11.61
C GLY A 208 -8.54 4.97 12.21
N ILE A 209 -8.48 5.06 13.53
CA ILE A 209 -8.13 6.30 14.24
C ILE A 209 -7.07 5.97 15.30
N SER A 210 -5.95 6.69 15.28
CA SER A 210 -4.87 6.49 16.24
C SER A 210 -4.30 7.82 16.73
N GLY A 211 -3.73 7.81 17.96
CA GLY A 211 -3.08 8.97 18.55
C GLY A 211 -3.84 9.58 19.72
N ALA A 212 -3.59 10.86 19.96
CA ALA A 212 -4.18 11.63 21.07
C ALA A 212 -5.52 12.23 20.64
N PHE A 213 -6.60 11.51 20.85
CA PHE A 213 -7.97 11.95 20.55
C PHE A 213 -8.89 11.82 21.76
N ASP A 214 -9.99 12.58 21.76
CA ASP A 214 -11.08 12.39 22.71
C ASP A 214 -12.08 11.36 22.15
N ARG A 215 -12.29 10.27 22.88
CA ARG A 215 -13.15 9.17 22.41
C ARG A 215 -14.62 9.60 22.14
N PRO A 216 -15.30 10.34 23.03
CA PRO A 216 -16.62 10.88 22.73
C PRO A 216 -16.68 11.68 21.42
N THR A 217 -15.75 12.57 21.19
CA THR A 217 -15.65 13.37 19.94
C THR A 217 -15.50 12.48 18.71
N VAL A 218 -14.66 11.46 18.79
CA VAL A 218 -14.48 10.48 17.70
C VAL A 218 -15.78 9.73 17.42
N MET A 219 -16.47 9.26 18.47
CA MET A 219 -17.74 8.54 18.33
C MET A 219 -18.84 9.40 17.72
N GLU A 220 -18.91 10.67 18.12
CA GLU A 220 -19.83 11.63 17.53
C GLU A 220 -19.55 11.86 16.05
N PHE A 221 -18.28 12.10 15.69
CA PHE A 221 -17.84 12.26 14.30
C PHE A 221 -18.21 11.04 13.46
N VAL A 222 -17.85 9.84 13.89
CA VAL A 222 -18.09 8.61 13.14
C VAL A 222 -19.60 8.38 12.93
N ASN A 223 -20.40 8.55 13.98
CA ASN A 223 -21.86 8.38 13.88
C ASN A 223 -22.50 9.45 12.99
N ARG A 224 -22.10 10.71 13.12
CA ARG A 224 -22.63 11.82 12.32
C ARG A 224 -22.34 11.64 10.83
N ARG A 225 -21.11 11.26 10.48
CA ARG A 225 -20.67 11.20 9.09
C ARG A 225 -20.98 9.87 8.40
N PHE A 226 -20.89 8.76 9.10
CA PHE A 226 -20.99 7.42 8.51
C PHE A 226 -22.19 6.62 8.99
N GLY A 227 -22.83 7.01 10.10
CA GLY A 227 -23.96 6.26 10.70
C GLY A 227 -25.22 6.22 9.84
N SER A 228 -25.44 7.23 8.99
CA SER A 228 -26.60 7.28 8.08
C SER A 228 -26.40 6.58 6.74
N LEU A 229 -25.22 6.03 6.47
CA LEU A 229 -24.99 5.27 5.25
C LEU A 229 -25.93 4.06 5.18
N PRO A 230 -26.49 3.75 4.01
CA PRO A 230 -27.38 2.62 3.87
C PRO A 230 -26.64 1.31 4.20
N LYS A 231 -27.34 0.44 4.93
CA LYS A 231 -26.85 -0.91 5.25
C LYS A 231 -26.90 -1.79 3.99
N LEU A 232 -25.96 -1.57 3.11
CA LEU A 232 -25.74 -2.35 1.90
C LEU A 232 -24.49 -3.19 2.09
N SER A 233 -24.51 -4.41 1.57
CA SER A 233 -23.38 -5.31 1.57
C SER A 233 -22.68 -5.30 0.23
N LEU A 234 -21.37 -5.06 0.26
CA LEU A 234 -20.54 -5.23 -0.93
C LEU A 234 -20.51 -6.71 -1.31
N SER A 235 -20.81 -7.03 -2.57
CA SER A 235 -20.49 -8.35 -3.10
C SER A 235 -18.96 -8.51 -3.09
N ARG A 236 -18.47 -9.32 -2.13
CA ARG A 236 -17.02 -9.51 -1.98
C ARG A 236 -16.49 -10.37 -3.11
N LEU A 237 -15.84 -9.70 -4.05
CA LEU A 237 -15.17 -10.34 -5.16
C LEU A 237 -13.74 -10.70 -4.72
N GLY A 238 -13.37 -11.96 -4.85
CA GLY A 238 -12.00 -12.44 -4.66
C GLY A 238 -11.25 -12.46 -5.98
N LEU A 239 -9.94 -12.29 -5.92
CA LEU A 239 -9.09 -12.61 -7.06
C LEU A 239 -9.05 -14.15 -7.25
N PRO A 240 -8.95 -14.65 -8.49
CA PRO A 240 -8.74 -16.07 -8.71
C PRO A 240 -7.44 -16.49 -7.99
N LYS A 241 -7.37 -17.75 -7.55
CA LYS A 241 -6.17 -18.25 -6.89
C LYS A 241 -5.07 -18.45 -7.92
N HIS A 242 -3.92 -17.80 -7.68
CA HIS A 242 -2.74 -18.01 -8.51
C HIS A 242 -2.10 -19.37 -8.19
N VAL A 243 -1.83 -20.15 -9.24
CA VAL A 243 -1.02 -21.37 -9.13
C VAL A 243 0.31 -21.08 -9.82
N PRO A 244 1.43 -21.01 -9.08
CA PRO A 244 2.73 -20.77 -9.68
C PRO A 244 3.04 -21.79 -10.76
N SER A 245 3.44 -21.32 -11.92
CA SER A 245 3.89 -22.19 -13.01
C SER A 245 5.24 -22.81 -12.67
N LYS A 246 5.68 -23.80 -13.49
CA LYS A 246 7.06 -24.30 -13.40
C LYS A 246 8.04 -23.14 -13.55
N ALA A 247 9.19 -23.25 -12.85
CA ALA A 247 10.25 -22.26 -12.95
C ALA A 247 10.56 -21.93 -14.41
N SER A 248 10.55 -20.66 -14.72
CA SER A 248 10.83 -20.13 -16.06
C SER A 248 11.85 -19.00 -15.96
N LYS A 249 12.60 -18.77 -17.03
CA LYS A 249 13.59 -17.71 -17.14
C LYS A 249 13.26 -16.84 -18.33
N VAL A 250 13.19 -15.54 -18.13
CA VAL A 250 13.17 -14.56 -19.22
C VAL A 250 14.44 -13.75 -19.17
N LEU A 251 15.00 -13.50 -20.32
CA LEU A 251 16.12 -12.59 -20.54
C LEU A 251 15.63 -11.52 -21.53
N GLU A 252 15.47 -10.30 -21.04
CA GLU A 252 15.25 -9.14 -21.89
C GLU A 252 16.54 -8.33 -21.99
N ARG A 253 16.90 -7.94 -23.21
CA ARG A 253 18.02 -7.05 -23.44
C ARG A 253 17.52 -5.62 -23.47
N ALA A 254 17.97 -4.82 -22.51
CA ALA A 254 17.82 -3.37 -22.50
C ALA A 254 19.11 -2.70 -22.96
N GLN A 255 19.00 -1.49 -23.54
CA GLN A 255 20.15 -0.66 -23.79
C GLN A 255 20.60 -0.05 -22.47
N GLY A 256 21.85 -0.28 -22.06
CA GLY A 256 22.40 0.27 -20.83
C GLY A 256 23.64 -0.49 -20.36
N GLU A 257 24.34 0.13 -19.41
CA GLU A 257 25.55 -0.42 -18.79
C GLU A 257 25.24 -1.33 -17.59
N GLN A 258 24.00 -1.41 -17.16
CA GLN A 258 23.55 -2.19 -16.01
C GLN A 258 22.60 -3.32 -16.43
N ALA A 259 22.63 -4.38 -15.63
CA ALA A 259 21.68 -5.47 -15.69
C ALA A 259 20.96 -5.59 -14.34
N VAL A 260 19.67 -5.91 -14.36
CA VAL A 260 18.92 -6.29 -13.16
C VAL A 260 18.64 -7.78 -13.20
N VAL A 261 18.99 -8.47 -12.13
CA VAL A 261 18.61 -9.86 -11.87
C VAL A 261 17.48 -9.83 -10.86
N ALA A 262 16.37 -10.47 -11.19
CA ALA A 262 15.22 -10.59 -10.28
C ALA A 262 14.71 -12.04 -10.26
N ILE A 263 14.42 -12.57 -9.06
CA ILE A 263 14.01 -13.96 -8.85
C ILE A 263 12.78 -13.98 -7.95
N ALA A 264 11.66 -14.52 -8.46
CA ALA A 264 10.40 -14.59 -7.73
C ALA A 264 10.18 -15.96 -7.07
N PHE A 265 9.54 -15.92 -5.92
CA PHE A 265 9.09 -17.06 -5.14
C PHE A 265 7.62 -16.90 -4.76
N PRO A 266 6.87 -18.00 -4.53
CA PRO A 266 5.52 -17.93 -4.02
C PRO A 266 5.45 -17.26 -2.64
N HIS A 267 4.42 -16.43 -2.44
CA HIS A 267 4.09 -15.81 -1.16
C HIS A 267 2.61 -16.05 -0.84
N CYS A 268 2.31 -16.29 0.43
CA CYS A 268 0.97 -16.65 0.92
C CYS A 268 0.02 -15.48 1.13
N GLY A 269 0.50 -14.23 1.10
CA GLY A 269 -0.31 -13.04 1.36
C GLY A 269 -0.29 -12.59 2.84
N PHE A 270 -1.36 -11.90 3.26
CA PHE A 270 -1.44 -11.22 4.57
C PHE A 270 -1.92 -12.09 5.75
N GLY A 271 -1.75 -13.42 5.73
CA GLY A 271 -2.05 -14.23 6.92
C GLY A 271 -1.25 -13.77 8.14
N PRO A 272 -1.82 -13.76 9.36
CA PRO A 272 -1.16 -13.16 10.53
C PRO A 272 0.23 -13.71 10.84
N ASP A 273 0.40 -15.01 10.79
CA ASP A 273 1.69 -15.65 11.09
C ASP A 273 2.67 -15.53 9.90
N GLU A 274 2.15 -15.65 8.70
CA GLU A 274 2.89 -15.53 7.45
C GLU A 274 3.43 -14.13 7.24
N VAL A 275 2.66 -13.08 7.58
CA VAL A 275 3.11 -11.68 7.48
C VAL A 275 4.32 -11.44 8.38
N VAL A 276 4.30 -11.94 9.62
CA VAL A 276 5.44 -11.78 10.55
C VAL A 276 6.68 -12.50 10.01
N ALA A 277 6.51 -13.73 9.54
CA ALA A 277 7.62 -14.50 8.95
C ALA A 277 8.17 -13.83 7.68
N ALA A 278 7.29 -13.28 6.83
CA ALA A 278 7.67 -12.56 5.63
C ALA A 278 8.43 -11.27 5.95
N ASN A 279 7.97 -10.48 6.93
CA ASN A 279 8.67 -9.27 7.39
C ASN A 279 10.08 -9.61 7.89
N VAL A 280 10.22 -10.63 8.74
CA VAL A 280 11.54 -11.05 9.23
C VAL A 280 12.43 -11.55 8.09
N THR A 281 11.87 -12.28 7.12
CA THR A 281 12.63 -12.76 5.96
C THR A 281 13.10 -11.61 5.07
N GLU A 282 12.24 -10.62 4.84
CA GLU A 282 12.59 -9.43 4.07
C GLU A 282 13.72 -8.64 4.74
N GLU A 283 13.65 -8.41 6.05
CA GLU A 283 14.70 -7.74 6.83
C GLU A 283 16.03 -8.52 6.82
N LEU A 284 15.99 -9.86 6.90
CA LEU A 284 17.18 -10.71 6.84
C LEU A 284 17.88 -10.65 5.48
N LEU A 285 17.13 -10.41 4.40
CA LEU A 285 17.64 -10.42 3.03
C LEU A 285 17.81 -9.02 2.44
N SER A 286 17.34 -7.98 3.14
CA SER A 286 17.40 -6.59 2.72
C SER A 286 18.31 -5.75 3.64
N GLY A 287 18.65 -4.55 3.18
CA GLY A 287 19.47 -3.62 3.93
C GLY A 287 20.96 -3.94 3.94
N MET A 288 21.76 -2.95 4.34
CA MET A 288 23.23 -3.01 4.29
C MET A 288 23.84 -4.02 5.27
N ALA A 289 23.12 -4.41 6.30
CA ALA A 289 23.59 -5.41 7.29
C ALA A 289 23.18 -6.86 6.92
N SER A 290 22.40 -7.04 5.84
CA SER A 290 21.94 -8.37 5.43
C SER A 290 23.10 -9.27 4.97
N GLY A 291 22.93 -10.58 5.18
CA GLY A 291 23.89 -11.56 4.67
C GLY A 291 24.00 -11.55 3.15
N LEU A 292 22.91 -11.25 2.45
CA LEU A 292 22.87 -11.13 1.00
C LEU A 292 23.68 -9.92 0.51
N PHE A 293 23.51 -8.75 1.13
CA PHE A 293 24.26 -7.54 0.80
C PHE A 293 25.76 -7.73 1.03
N ARG A 294 26.13 -8.22 2.22
CA ARG A 294 27.54 -8.49 2.58
C ARG A 294 28.17 -9.43 1.56
N ARG A 295 27.55 -10.58 1.26
CA ARG A 295 28.12 -11.60 0.38
C ARG A 295 28.23 -11.15 -1.06
N VAL A 296 27.18 -10.57 -1.63
CA VAL A 296 27.11 -10.25 -3.05
C VAL A 296 27.80 -8.92 -3.37
N ARG A 297 27.63 -7.91 -2.50
CA ARG A 297 28.15 -6.57 -2.75
C ARG A 297 29.52 -6.34 -2.11
N GLU A 298 29.69 -6.63 -0.80
CA GLU A 298 30.92 -6.28 -0.09
C GLU A 298 32.04 -7.30 -0.32
N GLU A 299 31.78 -8.60 -0.14
CA GLU A 299 32.79 -9.65 -0.24
C GLU A 299 33.15 -9.94 -1.71
N LYS A 300 32.17 -10.00 -2.60
CA LYS A 300 32.38 -10.36 -4.01
C LYS A 300 32.41 -9.18 -4.97
N GLY A 301 31.93 -8.01 -4.58
CA GLY A 301 31.90 -6.81 -5.43
C GLY A 301 31.06 -6.97 -6.70
N MET A 302 30.05 -7.86 -6.69
CA MET A 302 29.31 -8.26 -7.90
C MET A 302 28.06 -7.43 -8.16
N ALA A 303 27.55 -6.70 -7.18
CA ALA A 303 26.33 -5.92 -7.33
C ALA A 303 26.49 -4.49 -6.80
N TYR A 304 25.77 -3.56 -7.41
CA TYR A 304 25.65 -2.17 -6.97
C TYR A 304 24.65 -2.04 -5.84
N PHE A 305 23.55 -2.79 -5.95
CA PHE A 305 22.51 -2.94 -4.95
C PHE A 305 21.97 -4.37 -4.97
N VAL A 306 21.43 -4.82 -3.86
CA VAL A 306 20.77 -6.11 -3.71
C VAL A 306 19.75 -6.00 -2.58
N GLY A 307 18.64 -6.65 -2.73
CA GLY A 307 17.58 -6.66 -1.71
C GLY A 307 16.49 -7.67 -1.99
N ALA A 308 15.54 -7.70 -1.09
CA ALA A 308 14.34 -8.50 -1.17
C ALA A 308 13.12 -7.63 -0.90
N THR A 309 12.01 -7.93 -1.52
CA THR A 309 10.71 -7.31 -1.24
C THR A 309 9.59 -8.20 -1.78
N ARG A 310 8.34 -7.74 -1.69
CA ARG A 310 7.19 -8.53 -2.09
C ARG A 310 6.09 -7.72 -2.76
N VAL A 311 5.28 -8.41 -3.55
CA VAL A 311 3.96 -7.96 -4.01
C VAL A 311 2.95 -8.90 -3.38
N GLU A 312 2.05 -8.39 -2.57
CA GLU A 312 1.11 -9.22 -1.81
C GLU A 312 -0.31 -8.66 -1.80
N VAL A 313 -1.26 -9.59 -1.73
CA VAL A 313 -2.67 -9.34 -1.48
C VAL A 313 -3.13 -10.30 -0.37
N VAL A 314 -4.42 -10.33 -0.07
CA VAL A 314 -4.96 -10.99 1.14
C VAL A 314 -4.48 -12.43 1.33
N ASP A 315 -4.45 -13.26 0.27
CA ASP A 315 -4.21 -14.70 0.36
C ASP A 315 -3.17 -15.23 -0.63
N GLN A 316 -2.46 -14.35 -1.32
CA GLN A 316 -1.47 -14.72 -2.32
C GLN A 316 -0.53 -13.55 -2.63
N GLY A 317 0.63 -13.87 -3.22
CA GLY A 317 1.61 -12.86 -3.57
C GLY A 317 2.85 -13.43 -4.24
N MET A 318 3.83 -12.59 -4.38
CA MET A 318 5.14 -12.87 -4.91
C MET A 318 6.19 -12.24 -4.00
N PHE A 319 7.06 -13.05 -3.42
CA PHE A 319 8.29 -12.58 -2.79
C PHE A 319 9.40 -12.59 -3.84
N TYR A 320 10.23 -11.55 -3.92
CA TYR A 320 11.31 -11.55 -4.90
C TYR A 320 12.59 -10.93 -4.38
N LEU A 321 13.70 -11.51 -4.85
CA LEU A 321 15.04 -10.97 -4.69
C LEU A 321 15.41 -10.19 -5.93
N TYR A 322 16.15 -9.11 -5.78
CA TYR A 322 16.63 -8.32 -6.89
C TYR A 322 18.05 -7.80 -6.67
N ALA A 323 18.82 -7.70 -7.74
CA ALA A 323 20.18 -7.14 -7.70
C ALA A 323 20.50 -6.38 -8.99
N GLY A 324 21.12 -5.22 -8.85
CA GLY A 324 21.70 -4.46 -9.96
C GLY A 324 23.18 -4.77 -10.11
N THR A 325 23.62 -5.14 -11.32
CA THR A 325 24.99 -5.63 -11.58
C THR A 325 25.46 -5.23 -12.98
N ALA A 326 26.74 -5.45 -13.25
CA ALA A 326 27.25 -5.39 -14.61
C ALA A 326 26.68 -6.57 -15.46
N PRO A 327 26.37 -6.38 -16.74
CA PRO A 327 25.82 -7.44 -17.59
C PRO A 327 26.66 -8.73 -17.60
N ALA A 328 27.99 -8.61 -17.54
CA ALA A 328 28.89 -9.76 -17.51
C ALA A 328 28.77 -10.60 -16.23
N SER A 329 28.38 -10.01 -15.11
CA SER A 329 28.26 -10.67 -13.79
C SER A 329 26.86 -11.19 -13.51
N ALA A 330 25.86 -10.90 -14.33
CA ALA A 330 24.45 -11.20 -14.05
C ALA A 330 24.16 -12.70 -13.81
N GLN A 331 24.84 -13.59 -14.54
CA GLN A 331 24.67 -15.04 -14.34
C GLN A 331 25.28 -15.55 -13.03
N GLU A 332 26.36 -14.94 -12.59
CA GLU A 332 27.03 -15.30 -11.35
C GLU A 332 26.24 -14.77 -10.15
N VAL A 333 25.77 -13.51 -10.22
CA VAL A 333 24.86 -12.93 -9.21
C VAL A 333 23.60 -13.78 -9.02
N ALA A 334 23.04 -14.33 -10.10
CA ALA A 334 21.86 -15.18 -10.03
C ALA A 334 22.08 -16.55 -9.35
N LYS A 335 23.32 -16.95 -9.12
CA LYS A 335 23.68 -18.21 -8.44
C LYS A 335 23.94 -18.02 -6.95
N GLU A 336 24.27 -16.82 -6.54
CA GLU A 336 24.54 -16.46 -5.16
C GLU A 336 23.30 -16.25 -4.33
#